data_8ff3379de84fe5533319dd834436c74b
#
_entry.id   8ff3379de84fe5533319dd834436c74b
#
_cell.length_a   1.000
_cell.length_b   1.000
_cell.length_c   1.000
_cell.angle_alpha   90.00
_cell.angle_beta   90.00
_cell.angle_gamma   90.00
#
_symmetry.space_group_name_H-M   'P 1'
#
loop_
_entity.id
_entity.type
_entity.pdbx_description
1 polymer ?
#
loop_
_entity_poly.entity_id
_entity_poly.type
_entity_poly.pdbx_seq_one_letter_code
_entity_poly.pdbx_strand_id
1 'polypeptide(L)'
;GGVQRAAFLHREMVALRARTPGVEALMEQLPVGLLFFDTAGRLLHANVRARALSTRPQSAALRTLLHAPVLASTADAALRALFQQSLAGRSGCVELAGGLLLVTLPVSELAALGVHQRAPGVAWAVLERSLGAESAVALARQAYRLSPTEADLLLALMRGQTPQDFADARGSRISTVRTQMSALLAKTRTQRQQDLVALVARLMLLAPGQVPEGPAPSSLLQGIPLV
;
A
#
# COMPACT_ATOMS: atom_id res chain seq x y z
N GLY A 1 -38.95 -0.71 -30.62
CA GLY A 1 -38.20 0.02 -29.61
C GLY A 1 -37.55 -0.84 -28.51
N GLY A 2 -38.04 -2.08 -28.25
CA GLY A 2 -37.56 -2.91 -27.16
C GLY A 2 -36.17 -3.57 -27.42
N VAL A 3 -35.92 -4.00 -28.63
CA VAL A 3 -34.66 -4.68 -29.01
C VAL A 3 -33.48 -3.72 -28.99
N GLN A 4 -33.64 -2.46 -29.37
CA GLN A 4 -32.59 -1.46 -29.33
C GLN A 4 -32.25 -1.05 -27.89
N ARG A 5 -33.21 -0.99 -26.98
CA ARG A 5 -33.02 -0.73 -25.56
C ARG A 5 -32.28 -1.91 -24.85
N ALA A 6 -32.65 -3.14 -25.19
CA ALA A 6 -31.99 -4.35 -24.70
C ALA A 6 -30.55 -4.44 -25.18
N ALA A 7 -30.28 -4.10 -26.45
CA ALA A 7 -28.92 -4.08 -27.00
C ALA A 7 -28.05 -2.96 -26.40
N PHE A 8 -28.63 -1.80 -26.09
CA PHE A 8 -27.93 -0.71 -25.40
C PHE A 8 -27.57 -1.09 -23.97
N LEU A 9 -28.55 -1.60 -23.20
CA LEU A 9 -28.31 -2.09 -21.83
C LEU A 9 -27.30 -3.24 -21.79
N HIS A 10 -27.34 -4.12 -22.78
CA HIS A 10 -26.36 -5.20 -22.87
C HIS A 10 -24.94 -4.69 -23.15
N ARG A 11 -24.79 -3.70 -24.05
CA ARG A 11 -23.49 -3.05 -24.30
C ARG A 11 -22.97 -2.28 -23.10
N GLU A 12 -23.82 -1.56 -22.37
CA GLU A 12 -23.40 -0.90 -21.12
C GLU A 12 -23.01 -1.89 -20.04
N MET A 13 -23.75 -3.00 -19.88
CA MET A 13 -23.39 -4.05 -18.94
C MET A 13 -22.07 -4.74 -19.32
N VAL A 14 -21.81 -4.96 -20.62
CA VAL A 14 -20.54 -5.52 -21.09
C VAL A 14 -19.40 -4.52 -20.89
N ALA A 15 -19.61 -3.24 -21.15
CA ALA A 15 -18.62 -2.18 -20.91
C ALA A 15 -18.33 -1.97 -19.42
N LEU A 16 -19.34 -2.06 -18.53
CA LEU A 16 -19.17 -2.03 -17.08
C LEU A 16 -18.43 -3.29 -16.58
N ARG A 17 -18.77 -4.47 -17.09
CA ARG A 17 -18.06 -5.73 -16.76
C ARG A 17 -16.63 -5.75 -17.28
N ALA A 18 -16.31 -5.06 -18.37
CA ALA A 18 -14.95 -4.93 -18.88
C ALA A 18 -14.09 -3.93 -18.10
N ARG A 19 -14.72 -2.98 -17.36
CA ARG A 19 -14.00 -2.01 -16.49
C ARG A 19 -13.63 -2.61 -15.14
N THR A 20 -14.45 -3.49 -14.59
CA THR A 20 -14.23 -4.12 -13.28
C THR A 20 -12.92 -4.91 -13.18
N PRO A 21 -12.55 -5.78 -14.15
CA PRO A 21 -11.29 -6.52 -14.09
C PRO A 21 -10.04 -5.64 -14.09
N GLY A 22 -10.09 -4.49 -14.77
CA GLY A 22 -8.95 -3.56 -14.82
C GLY A 22 -8.71 -2.85 -13.51
N VAL A 23 -9.77 -2.44 -12.82
CA VAL A 23 -9.68 -1.79 -11.51
C VAL A 23 -9.26 -2.79 -10.43
N GLU A 24 -9.81 -4.01 -10.45
CA GLU A 24 -9.41 -5.08 -9.54
C GLU A 24 -7.92 -5.43 -9.74
N ALA A 25 -7.46 -5.57 -10.99
CA ALA A 25 -6.07 -5.83 -11.29
C ALA A 25 -5.14 -4.70 -10.80
N LEU A 26 -5.56 -3.44 -10.94
CA LEU A 26 -4.82 -2.30 -10.40
C LEU A 26 -4.76 -2.34 -8.87
N MET A 27 -5.86 -2.65 -8.20
CA MET A 27 -5.91 -2.75 -6.73
C MET A 27 -4.99 -3.85 -6.20
N GLU A 28 -4.86 -4.97 -6.94
CA GLU A 28 -3.93 -6.04 -6.58
C GLU A 28 -2.45 -5.62 -6.70
N GLN A 29 -2.14 -4.66 -7.57
CA GLN A 29 -0.78 -4.17 -7.78
C GLN A 29 -0.39 -2.98 -6.88
N LEU A 30 -1.34 -2.44 -6.10
CA LEU A 30 -1.03 -1.32 -5.22
C LEU A 30 -0.03 -1.75 -4.12
N PRO A 31 0.96 -0.89 -3.79
CA PRO A 31 1.92 -1.14 -2.72
C PRO A 31 1.29 -1.04 -1.32
N VAL A 32 0.00 -0.78 -1.27
CA VAL A 32 -0.81 -0.60 -0.06
C VAL A 32 -1.74 -1.80 0.09
N GLY A 33 -1.83 -2.36 1.30
CA GLY A 33 -2.84 -3.37 1.61
C GLY A 33 -4.23 -2.74 1.59
N LEU A 34 -5.20 -3.40 0.96
CA LEU A 34 -6.59 -2.95 0.93
C LEU A 34 -7.49 -4.01 1.53
N LEU A 35 -8.39 -3.58 2.40
CA LEU A 35 -9.40 -4.41 3.06
C LEU A 35 -10.77 -3.80 2.83
N PHE A 36 -11.73 -4.60 2.38
CA PHE A 36 -13.11 -4.18 2.18
C PHE A 36 -14.05 -5.05 3.02
N PHE A 37 -14.95 -4.40 3.73
CA PHE A 37 -15.92 -5.06 4.60
C PHE A 37 -17.35 -4.64 4.22
N ASP A 38 -18.31 -5.54 4.43
CA ASP A 38 -19.72 -5.17 4.39
C ASP A 38 -20.14 -4.37 5.65
N THR A 39 -21.38 -3.90 5.67
CA THR A 39 -21.91 -3.14 6.81
C THR A 39 -22.04 -3.98 8.10
N ALA A 40 -22.02 -5.31 8.00
CA ALA A 40 -21.99 -6.20 9.12
C ALA A 40 -20.56 -6.49 9.64
N GLY A 41 -19.52 -6.01 8.92
CA GLY A 41 -18.11 -6.23 9.26
C GLY A 41 -17.54 -7.55 8.76
N ARG A 42 -18.16 -8.18 7.77
CA ARG A 42 -17.60 -9.36 7.11
C ARG A 42 -16.62 -8.90 6.04
N LEU A 43 -15.45 -9.53 5.99
CA LEU A 43 -14.46 -9.25 4.97
C LEU A 43 -15.00 -9.67 3.59
N LEU A 44 -15.10 -8.72 2.68
CA LEU A 44 -15.50 -8.95 1.28
C LEU A 44 -14.28 -9.22 0.40
N HIS A 45 -13.21 -8.46 0.61
CA HIS A 45 -11.99 -8.56 -0.20
C HIS A 45 -10.76 -8.08 0.58
N ALA A 46 -9.63 -8.69 0.29
CA ALA A 46 -8.30 -8.24 0.69
C ALA A 46 -7.37 -8.41 -0.52
N ASN A 47 -6.63 -7.37 -0.90
CA ASN A 47 -5.70 -7.49 -2.02
C ASN A 47 -4.45 -8.31 -1.64
N VAL A 48 -3.65 -8.67 -2.65
CA VAL A 48 -2.42 -9.47 -2.47
C VAL A 48 -1.50 -8.84 -1.41
N ARG A 49 -1.40 -7.51 -1.40
CA ARG A 49 -0.54 -6.81 -0.43
C ARG A 49 -1.01 -6.97 1.01
N ALA A 50 -2.30 -6.84 1.29
CA ALA A 50 -2.85 -7.04 2.63
C ALA A 50 -2.62 -8.48 3.11
N ARG A 51 -2.81 -9.47 2.23
CA ARG A 51 -2.53 -10.88 2.54
C ARG A 51 -1.05 -11.11 2.82
N ALA A 52 -0.14 -10.59 1.99
CA ALA A 52 1.30 -10.69 2.20
C ALA A 52 1.75 -10.06 3.53
N LEU A 53 1.17 -8.91 3.90
CA LEU A 53 1.45 -8.28 5.19
C LEU A 53 0.99 -9.14 6.38
N SER A 54 -0.08 -9.90 6.25
CA SER A 54 -0.62 -10.74 7.33
C SER A 54 0.23 -11.97 7.64
N THR A 55 1.06 -12.44 6.71
CA THR A 55 1.92 -13.62 6.92
C THR A 55 3.12 -13.35 7.82
N ARG A 56 3.42 -12.10 8.11
CA ARG A 56 4.57 -11.72 8.95
C ARG A 56 4.35 -12.08 10.42
N PRO A 57 5.39 -12.49 11.14
CA PRO A 57 5.29 -12.88 12.55
C PRO A 57 4.63 -11.79 13.43
N GLN A 58 4.99 -10.52 13.21
CA GLN A 58 4.51 -9.37 13.98
C GLN A 58 3.10 -8.90 13.59
N SER A 59 2.47 -9.47 12.55
CA SER A 59 1.17 -9.01 12.02
C SER A 59 -0.01 -9.84 12.53
N ALA A 60 0.04 -10.31 13.78
CA ALA A 60 -1.01 -11.16 14.36
C ALA A 60 -2.40 -10.50 14.30
N ALA A 61 -2.51 -9.19 14.59
CA ALA A 61 -3.76 -8.46 14.53
C ALA A 61 -4.35 -8.40 13.11
N LEU A 62 -3.51 -8.14 12.09
CA LEU A 62 -3.94 -8.14 10.70
C LEU A 62 -4.37 -9.55 10.24
N ARG A 63 -3.65 -10.58 10.66
CA ARG A 63 -4.00 -11.97 10.39
C ARG A 63 -5.35 -12.33 11.01
N THR A 64 -5.60 -11.93 12.26
CA THR A 64 -6.89 -12.11 12.92
C THR A 64 -8.02 -11.42 12.16
N LEU A 65 -7.79 -10.18 11.67
CA LEU A 65 -8.76 -9.45 10.85
C LEU A 65 -9.15 -10.18 9.57
N LEU A 66 -8.17 -10.77 8.89
CA LEU A 66 -8.40 -11.51 7.63
C LEU A 66 -9.17 -12.81 7.82
N HIS A 67 -9.10 -13.41 9.00
CA HIS A 67 -9.73 -14.69 9.32
C HIS A 67 -10.94 -14.55 10.26
N ALA A 68 -11.20 -13.36 10.79
CA ALA A 68 -12.35 -13.14 11.67
C ALA A 68 -13.67 -13.26 10.87
N PRO A 69 -14.66 -13.99 11.38
CA PRO A 69 -15.94 -14.13 10.69
C PRO A 69 -16.69 -12.79 10.59
N VAL A 70 -16.57 -11.94 11.59
CA VAL A 70 -17.17 -10.60 11.63
C VAL A 70 -16.30 -9.67 12.48
N LEU A 71 -16.02 -8.49 11.96
CA LEU A 71 -15.18 -7.49 12.65
C LEU A 71 -15.80 -6.98 13.96
N ALA A 72 -17.12 -6.91 14.02
CA ALA A 72 -17.86 -6.51 15.22
C ALA A 72 -17.63 -7.45 16.42
N SER A 73 -17.23 -8.70 16.18
CA SER A 73 -16.93 -9.69 17.23
C SER A 73 -15.45 -9.74 17.63
N THR A 74 -14.59 -8.89 17.05
CA THR A 74 -13.19 -8.83 17.47
C THR A 74 -13.05 -8.35 18.90
N ALA A 75 -12.12 -8.94 19.66
CA ALA A 75 -11.83 -8.52 21.03
C ALA A 75 -11.16 -7.13 21.07
N ASP A 76 -10.55 -6.68 19.98
CA ASP A 76 -9.83 -5.41 19.90
C ASP A 76 -10.81 -4.22 19.85
N ALA A 77 -10.83 -3.44 20.93
CA ALA A 77 -11.71 -2.28 21.06
C ALA A 77 -11.37 -1.16 20.08
N ALA A 78 -10.08 -0.97 19.75
CA ALA A 78 -9.64 0.06 18.81
C ALA A 78 -10.11 -0.25 17.39
N LEU A 79 -10.05 -1.50 16.98
CA LEU A 79 -10.55 -1.96 15.68
C LEU A 79 -12.08 -1.84 15.59
N ARG A 80 -12.81 -2.19 16.66
CA ARG A 80 -14.27 -1.97 16.69
C ARG A 80 -14.62 -0.49 16.59
N ALA A 81 -13.92 0.38 17.32
CA ALA A 81 -14.12 1.82 17.27
C ALA A 81 -13.84 2.37 15.87
N LEU A 82 -12.74 1.96 15.23
CA LEU A 82 -12.40 2.35 13.86
C LEU A 82 -13.49 1.92 12.88
N PHE A 83 -14.02 0.71 13.02
CA PHE A 83 -15.10 0.20 12.17
C PHE A 83 -16.37 1.04 12.29
N GLN A 84 -16.79 1.36 13.52
CA GLN A 84 -17.97 2.20 13.76
C GLN A 84 -17.78 3.63 13.22
N GLN A 85 -16.59 4.21 13.37
CA GLN A 85 -16.25 5.49 12.79
C GLN A 85 -16.31 5.45 11.26
N SER A 86 -15.80 4.40 10.65
CA SER A 86 -15.82 4.21 9.19
C SER A 86 -17.23 4.07 8.65
N LEU A 87 -18.11 3.31 9.33
CA LEU A 87 -19.54 3.20 9.00
C LEU A 87 -20.27 4.55 9.06
N ALA A 88 -19.86 5.39 10.02
CA ALA A 88 -20.41 6.76 10.15
C ALA A 88 -19.79 7.75 9.15
N GLY A 89 -18.98 7.29 8.16
CA GLY A 89 -18.31 8.13 7.17
C GLY A 89 -17.20 9.01 7.76
N ARG A 90 -16.71 8.71 8.95
CA ARG A 90 -15.64 9.46 9.60
C ARG A 90 -14.28 8.83 9.32
N SER A 91 -13.29 9.68 9.05
CA SER A 91 -11.90 9.26 8.92
C SER A 91 -11.32 8.83 10.28
N GLY A 92 -10.47 7.83 10.26
CA GLY A 92 -9.79 7.34 11.45
C GLY A 92 -8.57 6.51 11.08
N CYS A 93 -7.71 6.27 12.06
CA CYS A 93 -6.57 5.37 11.92
C CYS A 93 -6.31 4.63 13.23
N VAL A 94 -5.74 3.45 13.12
CA VAL A 94 -5.29 2.61 14.24
C VAL A 94 -3.94 2.02 13.91
N GLU A 95 -3.00 2.14 14.83
CA GLU A 95 -1.70 1.48 14.71
C GLU A 95 -1.81 0.04 15.23
N LEU A 96 -1.38 -0.91 14.40
CA LEU A 96 -1.26 -2.31 14.74
C LEU A 96 0.18 -2.64 15.14
N ALA A 97 0.35 -3.70 15.91
CA ALA A 97 1.67 -4.25 16.20
C ALA A 97 2.45 -4.52 14.90
N GLY A 98 3.77 -4.35 14.96
CA GLY A 98 4.64 -4.54 13.79
C GLY A 98 4.76 -3.32 12.87
N GLY A 99 4.35 -2.13 13.33
CA GLY A 99 4.49 -0.89 12.56
C GLY A 99 3.52 -0.78 11.37
N LEU A 100 2.39 -1.47 11.45
CA LEU A 100 1.30 -1.36 10.49
C LEU A 100 0.31 -0.29 10.95
N LEU A 101 -0.18 0.52 10.01
CA LEU A 101 -1.21 1.51 10.25
C LEU A 101 -2.43 1.16 9.41
N LEU A 102 -3.59 1.00 10.06
CA LEU A 102 -4.89 0.94 9.40
C LEU A 102 -5.44 2.35 9.26
N VAL A 103 -5.88 2.70 8.07
CA VAL A 103 -6.48 4.00 7.76
C VAL A 103 -7.80 3.80 7.03
N THR A 104 -8.83 4.53 7.43
CA THR A 104 -10.14 4.49 6.74
C THR A 104 -10.05 5.16 5.37
N LEU A 105 -10.71 4.57 4.39
CA LEU A 105 -10.85 5.12 3.04
C LEU A 105 -12.31 5.54 2.80
N PRO A 106 -12.57 6.65 2.07
CA PRO A 106 -13.92 7.08 1.73
C PRO A 106 -14.57 6.10 0.74
N VAL A 107 -15.58 5.37 1.19
CA VAL A 107 -16.25 4.32 0.39
C VAL A 107 -17.06 4.91 -0.77
N SER A 108 -17.60 6.13 -0.61
CA SER A 108 -18.36 6.82 -1.65
C SER A 108 -17.59 6.99 -2.96
N GLU A 109 -16.30 7.29 -2.87
CA GLU A 109 -15.43 7.46 -4.03
C GLU A 109 -15.07 6.11 -4.67
N LEU A 110 -14.89 5.06 -3.86
CA LEU A 110 -14.60 3.71 -4.33
C LEU A 110 -15.80 3.06 -5.04
N ALA A 111 -17.01 3.32 -4.56
CA ALA A 111 -18.24 2.85 -5.21
C ALA A 111 -18.42 3.48 -6.61
N ALA A 112 -18.00 4.74 -6.79
CA ALA A 112 -17.99 5.40 -8.08
C ALA A 112 -17.04 4.76 -9.11
N LEU A 113 -16.00 4.06 -8.63
CA LEU A 113 -15.04 3.32 -9.46
C LEU A 113 -15.54 1.91 -9.87
N GLY A 114 -16.73 1.51 -9.41
CA GLY A 114 -17.33 0.23 -9.78
C GLY A 114 -16.63 -0.99 -9.20
N VAL A 115 -15.93 -0.83 -8.08
CA VAL A 115 -14.98 -1.79 -7.51
C VAL A 115 -15.65 -3.09 -7.02
N HIS A 116 -16.97 -3.14 -6.76
CA HIS A 116 -17.64 -4.35 -6.29
C HIS A 116 -19.10 -4.48 -6.74
N GLN A 117 -19.52 -5.72 -7.03
CA GLN A 117 -20.93 -6.08 -7.23
C GLN A 117 -21.81 -5.87 -5.98
N ARG A 118 -21.18 -5.80 -4.78
CA ARG A 118 -21.79 -5.36 -3.53
C ARG A 118 -20.99 -4.17 -3.03
N ALA A 119 -21.66 -3.02 -2.87
CA ALA A 119 -21.03 -1.83 -2.32
C ALA A 119 -20.41 -2.15 -0.95
N PRO A 120 -19.12 -1.94 -0.75
CA PRO A 120 -18.50 -2.14 0.57
C PRO A 120 -19.10 -1.13 1.54
N GLY A 121 -19.34 -1.55 2.77
CA GLY A 121 -19.74 -0.65 3.86
C GLY A 121 -18.55 0.12 4.41
N VAL A 122 -17.38 -0.52 4.43
CA VAL A 122 -16.13 0.02 4.98
C VAL A 122 -14.96 -0.40 4.11
N ALA A 123 -14.03 0.50 3.89
CA ALA A 123 -12.75 0.25 3.24
C ALA A 123 -11.60 0.77 4.10
N TRP A 124 -10.56 -0.03 4.27
CA TRP A 124 -9.35 0.33 4.99
C TRP A 124 -8.11 0.11 4.14
N ALA A 125 -7.15 1.06 4.26
CA ALA A 125 -5.79 0.89 3.78
C ALA A 125 -4.92 0.35 4.93
N VAL A 126 -4.07 -0.62 4.62
CA VAL A 126 -3.01 -1.11 5.51
C VAL A 126 -1.70 -0.55 5.01
N LEU A 127 -1.14 0.37 5.75
CA LEU A 127 0.13 1.03 5.46
C LEU A 127 1.22 0.45 6.34
N GLU A 128 2.40 0.29 5.81
CA GLU A 128 3.58 -0.11 6.54
C GLU A 128 4.50 1.09 6.71
N ARG A 129 4.92 1.40 7.95
CA ARG A 129 5.76 2.58 8.23
C ARG A 129 7.12 2.55 7.54
N SER A 130 7.63 1.36 7.25
CA SER A 130 8.98 1.18 6.67
C SER A 130 9.01 0.76 5.21
N LEU A 131 7.88 0.30 4.65
CA LEU A 131 7.83 -0.21 3.28
C LEU A 131 7.37 0.88 2.32
N GLY A 132 8.21 1.18 1.43
CA GLY A 132 8.06 2.21 0.41
C GLY A 132 9.26 3.13 0.41
N ALA A 133 9.93 3.32 1.55
CA ALA A 133 11.12 4.17 1.60
C ALA A 133 12.22 3.62 0.69
N GLU A 134 12.53 2.33 0.76
CA GLU A 134 13.56 1.71 -0.08
C GLU A 134 13.19 1.73 -1.56
N SER A 135 11.95 1.35 -1.89
CA SER A 135 11.46 1.39 -3.28
C SER A 135 11.38 2.82 -3.81
N ALA A 136 10.90 3.77 -3.01
CA ALA A 136 10.85 5.18 -3.39
C ALA A 136 12.25 5.77 -3.55
N VAL A 137 13.20 5.41 -2.68
CA VAL A 137 14.60 5.82 -2.79
C VAL A 137 15.25 5.19 -4.01
N ALA A 138 14.94 3.94 -4.34
CA ALA A 138 15.42 3.31 -5.59
C ALA A 138 14.92 4.05 -6.84
N LEU A 139 13.63 4.42 -6.86
CA LEU A 139 13.06 5.25 -7.94
C LEU A 139 13.72 6.64 -7.98
N ALA A 140 13.87 7.30 -6.82
CA ALA A 140 14.54 8.60 -6.73
C ALA A 140 15.98 8.51 -7.21
N ARG A 141 16.71 7.43 -6.87
CA ARG A 141 18.07 7.18 -7.33
C ARG A 141 18.16 7.12 -8.87
N GLN A 142 17.24 6.43 -9.50
CA GLN A 142 17.16 6.37 -10.97
C GLN A 142 16.79 7.72 -11.58
N ALA A 143 15.72 8.35 -11.09
CA ALA A 143 15.16 9.58 -11.62
C ALA A 143 16.14 10.77 -11.52
N TYR A 144 16.84 10.89 -10.38
CA TYR A 144 17.72 12.01 -10.07
C TYR A 144 19.21 11.65 -10.13
N ARG A 145 19.55 10.45 -10.58
CA ARG A 145 20.93 9.95 -10.71
C ARG A 145 21.72 10.09 -9.40
N LEU A 146 21.10 9.68 -8.29
CA LEU A 146 21.74 9.75 -6.98
C LEU A 146 22.88 8.73 -6.88
N SER A 147 23.97 9.12 -6.25
CA SER A 147 25.03 8.18 -5.87
C SER A 147 24.54 7.20 -4.79
N PRO A 148 25.21 6.07 -4.59
CA PRO A 148 24.87 5.15 -3.50
C PRO A 148 24.79 5.84 -2.14
N THR A 149 25.76 6.68 -1.81
CA THR A 149 25.82 7.38 -0.53
C THR A 149 24.70 8.42 -0.37
N GLU A 150 24.34 9.13 -1.45
CA GLU A 150 23.19 10.05 -1.44
C GLU A 150 21.86 9.29 -1.26
N ALA A 151 21.73 8.10 -1.85
CA ALA A 151 20.57 7.26 -1.68
C ALA A 151 20.47 6.72 -0.23
N ASP A 152 21.60 6.32 0.37
CA ASP A 152 21.65 5.89 1.76
C ASP A 152 21.28 7.02 2.74
N LEU A 153 21.78 8.23 2.48
CA LEU A 153 21.41 9.42 3.25
C LEU A 153 19.91 9.69 3.11
N LEU A 154 19.38 9.65 1.90
CA LEU A 154 17.95 9.85 1.65
C LEU A 154 17.11 8.80 2.40
N LEU A 155 17.51 7.55 2.39
CA LEU A 155 16.82 6.48 3.11
C LEU A 155 16.84 6.72 4.63
N ALA A 156 17.98 7.16 5.17
CA ALA A 156 18.08 7.52 6.59
C ALA A 156 17.11 8.66 6.97
N LEU A 157 17.03 9.71 6.12
CA LEU A 157 16.09 10.82 6.32
C LEU A 157 14.62 10.36 6.24
N MET A 158 14.29 9.46 5.32
CA MET A 158 12.95 8.89 5.20
C MET A 158 12.56 8.04 6.42
N ARG A 159 13.55 7.49 7.13
CA ARG A 159 13.38 6.77 8.40
C ARG A 159 13.35 7.69 9.62
N GLY A 160 13.41 9.00 9.42
CA GLY A 160 13.37 10.01 10.49
C GLY A 160 14.71 10.26 11.18
N GLN A 161 15.82 9.72 10.65
CA GLN A 161 17.15 10.01 11.17
C GLN A 161 17.59 11.43 10.78
N THR A 162 18.36 12.06 11.65
CA THR A 162 18.99 13.33 11.35
C THR A 162 20.29 13.15 10.56
N PRO A 163 20.79 14.19 9.87
CA PRO A 163 22.12 14.14 9.24
C PRO A 163 23.24 13.83 10.25
N GLN A 164 23.07 14.20 11.52
CA GLN A 164 24.02 13.89 12.60
C GLN A 164 24.00 12.38 12.91
N ASP A 165 22.81 11.79 13.10
CA ASP A 165 22.66 10.34 13.35
C ASP A 165 23.29 9.52 12.21
N PHE A 166 23.12 9.98 10.96
CA PHE A 166 23.73 9.34 9.80
C PHE A 166 25.25 9.46 9.78
N ALA A 167 25.79 10.61 10.19
CA ALA A 167 27.23 10.82 10.30
C ALA A 167 27.83 9.91 11.37
N ASP A 168 27.20 9.85 12.54
CA ASP A 168 27.65 9.06 13.69
C ASP A 168 27.61 7.55 13.37
N ALA A 169 26.52 7.08 12.75
CA ALA A 169 26.35 5.68 12.34
C ALA A 169 27.42 5.20 11.32
N ARG A 170 27.97 6.15 10.52
CA ARG A 170 28.99 5.84 9.50
C ARG A 170 30.43 6.21 9.92
N GLY A 171 30.61 6.76 11.10
CA GLY A 171 31.90 7.27 11.54
C GLY A 171 32.43 8.39 10.64
N SER A 172 31.55 9.14 9.99
CA SER A 172 31.91 10.21 9.06
C SER A 172 31.77 11.59 9.69
N ARG A 173 32.48 12.59 9.16
CA ARG A 173 32.33 13.97 9.65
C ARG A 173 31.03 14.56 9.20
N ILE A 174 30.33 15.29 10.09
CA ILE A 174 29.07 15.99 9.78
C ILE A 174 29.22 16.95 8.60
N SER A 175 30.40 17.58 8.40
CA SER A 175 30.68 18.44 7.26
C SER A 175 30.56 17.69 5.94
N THR A 176 31.01 16.45 5.87
CA THR A 176 30.87 15.58 4.70
C THR A 176 29.40 15.28 4.41
N VAL A 177 28.63 14.94 5.44
CA VAL A 177 27.19 14.66 5.31
C VAL A 177 26.42 15.92 4.86
N ARG A 178 26.79 17.11 5.35
CA ARG A 178 26.20 18.37 4.90
C ARG A 178 26.48 18.64 3.40
N THR A 179 27.69 18.33 2.93
CA THR A 179 28.02 18.42 1.49
C THR A 179 27.19 17.46 0.67
N GLN A 180 27.02 16.21 1.13
CA GLN A 180 26.16 15.22 0.48
C GLN A 180 24.70 15.66 0.46
N MET A 181 24.20 16.24 1.56
CA MET A 181 22.87 16.82 1.64
C MET A 181 22.68 17.95 0.62
N SER A 182 23.64 18.86 0.50
CA SER A 182 23.58 19.95 -0.49
C SER A 182 23.54 19.40 -1.91
N ALA A 183 24.34 18.38 -2.23
CA ALA A 183 24.34 17.73 -3.53
C ALA A 183 22.99 17.03 -3.81
N LEU A 184 22.42 16.35 -2.79
CA LEU A 184 21.14 15.67 -2.87
C LEU A 184 20.00 16.67 -3.15
N LEU A 185 19.95 17.79 -2.42
CA LEU A 185 18.97 18.86 -2.63
C LEU A 185 19.09 19.47 -4.03
N ALA A 186 20.31 19.72 -4.50
CA ALA A 186 20.56 20.26 -5.83
C ALA A 186 20.07 19.31 -6.93
N LYS A 187 20.38 18.01 -6.84
CA LYS A 187 19.95 16.99 -7.82
C LYS A 187 18.44 16.83 -7.87
N THR A 188 17.77 16.89 -6.72
CA THR A 188 16.30 16.75 -6.61
C THR A 188 15.56 18.08 -6.84
N ARG A 189 16.28 19.19 -7.02
CA ARG A 189 15.74 20.55 -7.16
C ARG A 189 14.85 20.95 -5.99
N THR A 190 15.19 20.49 -4.79
CA THR A 190 14.52 20.87 -3.55
C THR A 190 15.41 21.83 -2.76
N GLN A 191 14.81 22.70 -1.94
CA GLN A 191 15.56 23.72 -1.19
C GLN A 191 15.80 23.30 0.27
N ARG A 192 14.91 22.47 0.82
CA ARG A 192 14.94 22.07 2.22
C ARG A 192 14.78 20.56 2.34
N GLN A 193 15.30 20.01 3.42
CA GLN A 193 15.13 18.58 3.75
C GLN A 193 13.65 18.15 3.76
N GLN A 194 12.76 19.00 4.28
CA GLN A 194 11.33 18.71 4.32
C GLN A 194 10.72 18.56 2.92
N ASP A 195 11.12 19.40 1.97
CA ASP A 195 10.64 19.35 0.59
C ASP A 195 11.14 18.08 -0.10
N LEU A 196 12.39 17.67 0.18
CA LEU A 196 12.96 16.43 -0.30
C LEU A 196 12.19 15.22 0.22
N VAL A 197 11.94 15.15 1.53
CA VAL A 197 11.16 14.07 2.15
C VAL A 197 9.75 14.02 1.57
N ALA A 198 9.09 15.17 1.40
CA ALA A 198 7.75 15.24 0.79
C ALA A 198 7.75 14.78 -0.68
N LEU A 199 8.78 15.12 -1.45
CA LEU A 199 8.94 14.66 -2.83
C LEU A 199 9.03 13.13 -2.88
N VAL A 200 9.89 12.54 -2.06
CA VAL A 200 10.11 11.09 -2.04
C VAL A 200 8.90 10.34 -1.46
N ALA A 201 8.21 10.93 -0.47
CA ALA A 201 6.96 10.37 0.04
C ALA A 201 5.87 10.26 -1.06
N ARG A 202 5.82 11.20 -2.02
CA ARG A 202 4.94 11.08 -3.19
C ARG A 202 5.35 9.94 -4.12
N LEU A 203 6.65 9.67 -4.26
CA LEU A 203 7.14 8.53 -5.04
C LEU A 203 6.77 7.19 -4.39
N MET A 204 6.59 7.13 -3.07
CA MET A 204 6.12 5.93 -2.38
C MET A 204 4.75 5.46 -2.88
N LEU A 205 3.88 6.40 -3.27
CA LEU A 205 2.56 6.09 -3.83
C LEU A 205 2.64 5.44 -5.22
N LEU A 206 3.74 5.65 -5.92
CA LEU A 206 3.97 5.16 -7.28
C LEU A 206 4.92 3.96 -7.32
N ALA A 207 5.65 3.72 -6.21
CA ALA A 207 6.59 2.61 -6.14
C ALA A 207 5.82 1.28 -6.09
N PRO A 208 6.04 0.35 -7.04
CA PRO A 208 5.48 -0.98 -6.95
C PRO A 208 5.96 -1.62 -5.64
N GLY A 209 5.02 -2.02 -4.79
CA GLY A 209 5.35 -2.76 -3.58
C GLY A 209 6.13 -4.01 -3.99
N GLN A 210 7.31 -4.23 -3.44
CA GLN A 210 7.98 -5.50 -3.59
C GLN A 210 7.06 -6.56 -2.95
N VAL A 211 6.33 -7.29 -3.77
CA VAL A 211 5.78 -8.58 -3.38
C VAL A 211 7.02 -9.44 -3.10
N PRO A 212 7.23 -9.96 -1.89
CA PRO A 212 8.30 -10.94 -1.68
C PRO A 212 8.08 -12.03 -2.72
N GLU A 213 9.07 -12.29 -3.56
CA GLU A 213 9.06 -13.43 -4.45
C GLU A 213 8.80 -14.66 -3.58
N GLY A 214 7.58 -15.16 -3.63
CA GLY A 214 7.29 -16.49 -3.11
C GLY A 214 8.20 -17.47 -3.85
N PRO A 215 8.58 -18.61 -3.24
CA PRO A 215 9.41 -19.59 -3.90
C PRO A 215 8.82 -19.86 -5.29
N ALA A 216 9.66 -19.73 -6.31
CA ALA A 216 9.30 -20.00 -7.68
C ALA A 216 8.53 -21.33 -7.74
N PRO A 217 7.43 -21.45 -8.51
CA PRO A 217 6.73 -22.71 -8.63
C PRO A 217 7.72 -23.73 -9.21
N SER A 218 8.31 -24.52 -8.32
CA SER A 218 9.16 -25.62 -8.68
C SER A 218 8.35 -26.57 -9.54
N SER A 219 8.73 -26.64 -10.80
CA SER A 219 8.58 -27.78 -11.73
C SER A 219 7.65 -28.92 -11.28
N LEU A 220 6.34 -28.75 -11.49
CA LEU A 220 5.39 -29.86 -11.49
C LEU A 220 4.99 -30.25 -12.92
N LEU A 221 5.91 -30.18 -13.86
CA LEU A 221 5.72 -30.70 -15.23
C LEU A 221 6.90 -31.62 -15.63
N GLN A 222 7.21 -32.60 -14.78
CA GLN A 222 7.96 -33.77 -15.20
C GLN A 222 7.16 -35.01 -14.80
N GLY A 223 6.56 -35.64 -15.78
CA GLY A 223 5.99 -36.99 -15.62
C GLY A 223 4.57 -37.20 -16.10
N ILE A 224 4.26 -36.95 -17.40
CA ILE A 224 3.17 -37.63 -18.08
C ILE A 224 3.82 -38.46 -19.19
N PRO A 225 3.87 -39.79 -19.06
CA PRO A 225 4.26 -40.64 -20.19
C PRO A 225 3.12 -40.64 -21.22
N LEU A 226 3.49 -40.34 -22.47
CA LEU A 226 2.66 -40.57 -23.62
C LEU A 226 2.53 -42.09 -23.86
N VAL A 227 1.34 -42.62 -23.73
CA VAL A 227 0.88 -43.86 -24.33
C VAL A 227 -0.39 -43.58 -25.07
#